data_1e9a625e0b3fe603f7be4322a396d5b1
#
_entry.id   1e9a625e0b3fe603f7be4322a396d5b1
#
_cell.length_a   1.000
_cell.length_b   1.000
_cell.length_c   1.000
_cell.angle_alpha   90.00
_cell.angle_beta   90.00
_cell.angle_gamma   90.00
#
_symmetry.space_group_name_H-M   'P 1'
#
loop_
_entity.id
_entity.type
_entity.pdbx_description
1 polymer ?
#
loop_
_entity_poly.entity_id
_entity_poly.type
_entity_poly.pdbx_seq_one_letter_code
_entity_poly.pdbx_strand_id
1 'polypeptide(L)'
;PKTLDQKRYVDAIDAHTVTFGIGPAGTGKTYLAMAKAVQALQTKQVSRIILTRPAVEAGEKIGFLPGTLSEKIDPYLRPLYDALRDMVDPDSIPRLIGAGTVEVAPLAYMRGRTLNDAFVILDEAQNTSPQQMKMFLTRLGSGSKIVVTGDITQVDLPGGVKSGLRVVQGILDGIDDIAFCNLTSHDVVRHRLVGKIVAAYDRYDTVAESYGPRNPRKNRKTR
;
A
#
# COMPACT_ATOMS: atom_id res chain seq x y z
N PRO A 1 15.54 8.40 4.72
CA PRO A 1 15.46 8.53 3.26
C PRO A 1 16.85 8.49 2.63
N LYS A 2 16.95 7.90 1.44
CA LYS A 2 18.20 7.80 0.65
C LYS A 2 18.14 8.68 -0.61
N THR A 3 16.95 9.08 -1.04
CA THR A 3 16.72 9.94 -2.21
C THR A 3 16.01 11.21 -1.82
N LEU A 4 16.01 12.20 -2.73
CA LEU A 4 15.33 13.47 -2.50
C LEU A 4 13.80 13.29 -2.40
N ASP A 5 13.22 12.46 -3.25
CA ASP A 5 11.77 12.24 -3.25
C ASP A 5 11.34 11.44 -2.01
N GLN A 6 12.16 10.49 -1.54
CA GLN A 6 11.95 9.87 -0.22
C GLN A 6 12.01 10.89 0.93
N LYS A 7 12.93 11.86 0.86
CA LYS A 7 13.01 12.93 1.88
C LYS A 7 11.76 13.81 1.84
N ARG A 8 11.31 14.23 0.66
CA ARG A 8 10.07 14.99 0.48
C ARG A 8 8.84 14.25 1.01
N TYR A 9 8.79 12.95 0.77
CA TYR A 9 7.71 12.10 1.28
C TYR A 9 7.70 12.05 2.82
N VAL A 10 8.86 11.85 3.44
CA VAL A 10 8.98 11.88 4.91
C VAL A 10 8.58 13.24 5.48
N ASP A 11 9.04 14.34 4.87
CA ASP A 11 8.68 15.69 5.29
C ASP A 11 7.18 15.98 5.12
N ALA A 12 6.56 15.46 4.06
CA ALA A 12 5.12 15.56 3.85
C ALA A 12 4.33 14.81 4.92
N ILE A 13 4.78 13.62 5.33
CA ILE A 13 4.17 12.88 6.45
C ILE A 13 4.21 13.69 7.74
N ASP A 14 5.31 14.39 8.00
CA ASP A 14 5.42 15.24 9.19
C ASP A 14 4.47 16.44 9.13
N ALA A 15 4.37 17.07 7.98
CA ALA A 15 3.65 18.32 7.80
C ALA A 15 2.13 18.19 7.62
N HIS A 16 1.62 17.04 7.16
CA HIS A 16 0.20 16.88 6.77
C HIS A 16 -0.49 15.78 7.58
N THR A 17 -1.79 15.92 7.75
CA THR A 17 -2.64 14.92 8.40
C THR A 17 -2.85 13.70 7.51
N VAL A 18 -3.01 13.89 6.20
CA VAL A 18 -3.15 12.79 5.22
C VAL A 18 -2.05 12.91 4.16
N THR A 19 -1.28 11.82 3.98
CA THR A 19 -0.22 11.78 2.97
C THR A 19 -0.37 10.53 2.10
N PHE A 20 -0.32 10.71 0.80
CA PHE A 20 -0.28 9.64 -0.20
C PHE A 20 1.15 9.45 -0.69
N GLY A 21 1.70 8.25 -0.55
CA GLY A 21 2.97 7.82 -1.13
C GLY A 21 2.71 6.88 -2.31
N ILE A 22 2.87 7.37 -3.53
CA ILE A 22 2.53 6.63 -4.76
C ILE A 22 3.81 6.38 -5.56
N GLY A 23 4.00 5.16 -6.03
CA GLY A 23 5.16 4.83 -6.87
C GLY A 23 5.45 3.33 -6.92
N PRO A 24 6.46 2.92 -7.70
CA PRO A 24 6.80 1.52 -7.90
C PRO A 24 7.18 0.78 -6.63
N ALA A 25 7.08 -0.54 -6.67
CA ALA A 25 7.56 -1.40 -5.60
C ALA A 25 9.08 -1.18 -5.35
N GLY A 26 9.50 -1.24 -4.07
CA GLY A 26 10.90 -1.07 -3.67
C GLY A 26 11.36 0.38 -3.52
N THR A 27 10.48 1.38 -3.65
CA THR A 27 10.79 2.79 -3.39
C THR A 27 10.73 3.17 -1.91
N GLY A 28 10.44 2.23 -1.03
CA GLY A 28 10.45 2.43 0.43
C GLY A 28 9.20 3.10 1.00
N LYS A 29 8.11 3.23 0.24
CA LYS A 29 6.86 3.90 0.68
C LYS A 29 6.38 3.42 2.03
N THR A 30 6.10 2.14 2.13
CA THR A 30 5.53 1.50 3.33
C THR A 30 6.56 1.47 4.46
N TYR A 31 7.82 1.22 4.14
CA TYR A 31 8.92 1.21 5.11
C TYR A 31 9.11 2.58 5.77
N LEU A 32 9.13 3.66 4.99
CA LEU A 32 9.28 5.02 5.51
C LEU A 32 8.05 5.47 6.29
N ALA A 33 6.84 5.11 5.84
CA ALA A 33 5.61 5.36 6.59
C ALA A 33 5.63 4.65 7.95
N MET A 34 6.08 3.38 7.98
CA MET A 34 6.22 2.61 9.21
C MET A 34 7.24 3.25 10.16
N ALA A 35 8.38 3.69 9.66
CA ALA A 35 9.40 4.38 10.46
C ALA A 35 8.82 5.65 11.11
N LYS A 36 8.01 6.41 10.38
CA LYS A 36 7.33 7.60 10.91
C LYS A 36 6.26 7.24 11.94
N ALA A 37 5.51 6.15 11.73
CA ALA A 37 4.52 5.67 12.69
C ALA A 37 5.18 5.26 14.03
N VAL A 38 6.27 4.50 13.96
CA VAL A 38 7.03 4.08 15.16
C VAL A 38 7.61 5.30 15.87
N GLN A 39 8.16 6.27 15.13
CA GLN A 39 8.66 7.52 15.71
C GLN A 39 7.52 8.29 16.42
N ALA A 40 6.36 8.45 15.79
CA ALA A 40 5.22 9.15 16.35
C ALA A 40 4.70 8.47 17.65
N LEU A 41 4.72 7.13 17.68
CA LEU A 41 4.36 6.36 18.86
C LEU A 41 5.38 6.57 20.00
N GLN A 42 6.69 6.48 19.71
CA GLN A 42 7.76 6.65 20.67
C GLN A 42 7.81 8.07 21.25
N THR A 43 7.50 9.06 20.45
CA THR A 43 7.43 10.48 20.88
C THR A 43 6.07 10.86 21.44
N LYS A 44 5.15 9.89 21.60
CA LYS A 44 3.80 10.09 22.16
C LYS A 44 2.93 11.11 21.39
N GLN A 45 3.18 11.28 20.12
CA GLN A 45 2.32 12.07 19.23
C GLN A 45 1.01 11.32 18.94
N VAL A 46 1.05 9.99 18.95
CA VAL A 46 -0.10 9.10 18.84
C VAL A 46 -0.03 8.05 19.94
N SER A 47 -1.17 7.45 20.27
CA SER A 47 -1.25 6.38 21.26
C SER A 47 -1.18 4.97 20.66
N ARG A 48 -1.38 4.85 19.34
CA ARG A 48 -1.42 3.57 18.66
C ARG A 48 -1.06 3.67 17.18
N ILE A 49 -0.64 2.54 16.62
CA ILE A 49 -0.40 2.35 15.18
C ILE A 49 -1.45 1.38 14.65
N ILE A 50 -2.08 1.71 13.53
CA ILE A 50 -3.01 0.83 12.84
C ILE A 50 -2.50 0.59 11.42
N LEU A 51 -2.24 -0.68 11.11
CA LEU A 51 -1.74 -1.14 9.82
C LEU A 51 -2.86 -1.89 9.12
N THR A 52 -3.22 -1.45 7.94
CA THR A 52 -4.32 -2.06 7.20
C THR A 52 -3.98 -2.23 5.72
N ARG A 53 -4.58 -3.24 5.13
CA ARG A 53 -4.38 -3.60 3.72
C ARG A 53 -5.69 -4.14 3.16
N PRO A 54 -6.06 -3.82 1.90
CA PRO A 54 -7.19 -4.48 1.26
C PRO A 54 -6.88 -5.96 1.09
N ALA A 55 -7.83 -6.82 1.43
CA ALA A 55 -7.75 -8.23 1.10
C ALA A 55 -8.21 -8.40 -0.35
N VAL A 56 -7.28 -8.63 -1.26
CA VAL A 56 -7.55 -8.87 -2.68
C VAL A 56 -7.12 -10.28 -3.03
N GLU A 57 -7.99 -11.01 -3.69
CA GLU A 57 -7.70 -12.35 -4.20
C GLU A 57 -6.83 -12.23 -5.47
N ALA A 58 -5.52 -12.13 -5.31
CA ALA A 58 -4.59 -12.20 -6.42
C ALA A 58 -4.50 -13.65 -6.93
N GLY A 59 -5.38 -14.01 -7.88
CA GLY A 59 -5.33 -15.30 -8.57
C GLY A 59 -5.80 -16.53 -7.77
N GLU A 60 -5.72 -16.52 -6.45
CA GLU A 60 -6.23 -17.55 -5.55
C GLU A 60 -7.46 -17.02 -4.80
N LYS A 61 -8.59 -17.63 -4.99
CA LYS A 61 -9.82 -17.24 -4.27
C LYS A 61 -9.66 -17.58 -2.79
N ILE A 62 -9.62 -16.56 -1.92
CA ILE A 62 -9.53 -16.70 -0.45
C ILE A 62 -10.53 -17.74 0.07
N GLY A 63 -11.69 -17.87 -0.58
CA GLY A 63 -12.71 -18.86 -0.26
C GLY A 63 -12.27 -20.32 -0.38
N PHE A 64 -11.27 -20.63 -1.19
CA PHE A 64 -10.77 -22.00 -1.41
C PHE A 64 -9.62 -22.40 -0.50
N LEU A 65 -9.01 -21.47 0.24
CA LEU A 65 -7.97 -21.80 1.20
C LEU A 65 -8.60 -22.51 2.43
N PRO A 66 -8.00 -23.59 2.94
CA PRO A 66 -8.45 -24.23 4.19
C PRO A 66 -8.16 -23.29 5.38
N GLY A 67 -8.99 -23.39 6.42
CA GLY A 67 -8.80 -22.63 7.67
C GLY A 67 -9.87 -21.56 7.92
N THR A 68 -9.75 -20.91 9.08
CA THR A 68 -10.58 -19.78 9.49
C THR A 68 -10.35 -18.54 8.62
N LEU A 69 -11.27 -17.61 8.63
CA LEU A 69 -11.10 -16.34 7.89
C LEU A 69 -9.81 -15.60 8.30
N SER A 70 -9.47 -15.62 9.58
CA SER A 70 -8.24 -15.03 10.11
C SER A 70 -6.99 -15.68 9.51
N GLU A 71 -6.93 -17.01 9.49
CA GLU A 71 -5.80 -17.76 8.91
C GLU A 71 -5.64 -17.51 7.41
N LYS A 72 -6.74 -17.29 6.70
CA LYS A 72 -6.74 -16.99 5.26
C LYS A 72 -6.25 -15.57 4.95
N ILE A 73 -6.45 -14.62 5.85
CA ILE A 73 -6.07 -13.21 5.69
C ILE A 73 -4.62 -12.97 6.14
N ASP A 74 -4.12 -13.74 7.11
CA ASP A 74 -2.79 -13.59 7.70
C ASP A 74 -1.64 -13.47 6.68
N PRO A 75 -1.58 -14.29 5.59
CA PRO A 75 -0.53 -14.16 4.59
C PRO A 75 -0.46 -12.78 3.92
N TYR A 76 -1.60 -12.10 3.75
CA TYR A 76 -1.67 -10.77 3.14
C TYR A 76 -1.16 -9.68 4.07
N LEU A 77 -1.18 -9.92 5.38
CA LEU A 77 -0.74 -8.98 6.40
C LEU A 77 0.73 -9.19 6.80
N ARG A 78 1.35 -10.32 6.46
CA ARG A 78 2.75 -10.64 6.81
C ARG A 78 3.74 -9.55 6.44
N PRO A 79 3.69 -8.93 5.24
CA PRO A 79 4.63 -7.87 4.90
C PRO A 79 4.60 -6.67 5.86
N LEU A 80 3.44 -6.40 6.48
CA LEU A 80 3.30 -5.34 7.48
C LEU A 80 3.97 -5.74 8.81
N TYR A 81 3.84 -7.00 9.21
CA TYR A 81 4.55 -7.53 10.39
C TYR A 81 6.07 -7.54 10.17
N ASP A 82 6.54 -7.90 8.96
CA ASP A 82 7.96 -7.92 8.65
C ASP A 82 8.55 -6.50 8.71
N ALA A 83 7.87 -5.52 8.12
CA ALA A 83 8.29 -4.11 8.21
C ALA A 83 8.31 -3.60 9.66
N LEU A 84 7.37 -4.03 10.48
CA LEU A 84 7.34 -3.67 11.91
C LEU A 84 8.52 -4.29 12.67
N ARG A 85 8.86 -5.55 12.39
CA ARG A 85 9.99 -6.27 13.00
C ARG A 85 11.34 -5.62 12.71
N ASP A 86 11.47 -4.95 11.57
CA ASP A 86 12.70 -4.22 11.24
C ASP A 86 12.91 -2.95 12.09
N MET A 87 11.88 -2.47 12.77
CA MET A 87 11.86 -1.17 13.44
C MET A 87 11.60 -1.22 14.94
N VAL A 88 11.04 -2.31 15.43
CA VAL A 88 10.67 -2.52 16.82
C VAL A 88 11.29 -3.84 17.27
N ASP A 89 11.74 -3.91 18.53
CA ASP A 89 12.20 -5.16 19.11
C ASP A 89 11.17 -6.28 18.90
N PRO A 90 11.53 -7.36 18.17
CA PRO A 90 10.61 -8.45 17.85
C PRO A 90 9.91 -9.06 19.07
N ASP A 91 10.61 -9.13 20.22
CA ASP A 91 10.08 -9.68 21.47
C ASP A 91 9.00 -8.80 22.09
N SER A 92 8.98 -7.51 21.74
CA SER A 92 7.95 -6.56 22.20
C SER A 92 6.66 -6.60 21.37
N ILE A 93 6.70 -7.10 20.12
CA ILE A 93 5.57 -7.05 19.20
C ILE A 93 4.32 -7.77 19.74
N PRO A 94 4.39 -9.00 20.29
CA PRO A 94 3.21 -9.66 20.85
C PRO A 94 2.54 -8.83 21.97
N ARG A 95 3.34 -8.16 22.79
CA ARG A 95 2.85 -7.27 23.85
C ARG A 95 2.16 -6.03 23.29
N LEU A 96 2.75 -5.40 22.28
CA LEU A 96 2.18 -4.22 21.63
C LEU A 96 0.84 -4.52 20.96
N ILE A 97 0.75 -5.68 20.30
CA ILE A 97 -0.50 -6.16 19.68
C ILE A 97 -1.53 -6.52 20.75
N GLY A 98 -1.14 -7.28 21.77
CA GLY A 98 -2.03 -7.66 22.87
C GLY A 98 -2.58 -6.47 23.66
N ALA A 99 -1.81 -5.38 23.77
CA ALA A 99 -2.23 -4.13 24.40
C ALA A 99 -3.06 -3.22 23.46
N GLY A 100 -3.21 -3.58 22.17
CA GLY A 100 -3.88 -2.73 21.19
C GLY A 100 -3.07 -1.47 20.79
N THR A 101 -1.80 -1.39 21.19
CA THR A 101 -0.88 -0.30 20.79
C THR A 101 -0.51 -0.41 19.31
N VAL A 102 -0.41 -1.64 18.81
CA VAL A 102 -0.27 -1.93 17.38
C VAL A 102 -1.42 -2.86 16.96
N GLU A 103 -2.14 -2.47 15.94
CA GLU A 103 -3.20 -3.26 15.31
C GLU A 103 -2.83 -3.54 13.86
N VAL A 104 -2.92 -4.78 13.42
CA VAL A 104 -2.77 -5.18 12.02
C VAL A 104 -4.06 -5.88 11.60
N ALA A 105 -4.80 -5.28 10.68
CA ALA A 105 -6.13 -5.76 10.33
C ALA A 105 -6.46 -5.49 8.85
N PRO A 106 -7.32 -6.30 8.21
CA PRO A 106 -7.80 -6.03 6.86
C PRO A 106 -8.64 -4.74 6.82
N LEU A 107 -8.63 -4.06 5.68
CA LEU A 107 -9.34 -2.80 5.45
C LEU A 107 -10.82 -2.87 5.83
N ALA A 108 -11.47 -3.99 5.60
CA ALA A 108 -12.89 -4.17 5.92
C ALA A 108 -13.21 -3.93 7.42
N TYR A 109 -12.23 -4.16 8.31
CA TYR A 109 -12.40 -3.99 9.76
C TYR A 109 -12.35 -2.53 10.21
N MET A 110 -12.03 -1.61 9.30
CA MET A 110 -12.06 -0.17 9.56
C MET A 110 -13.47 0.42 9.46
N ARG A 111 -14.40 -0.28 8.84
CA ARG A 111 -15.78 0.21 8.64
C ARG A 111 -16.46 0.52 9.96
N GLY A 112 -17.14 1.69 10.04
CA GLY A 112 -17.91 2.11 11.22
C GLY A 112 -17.06 2.60 12.40
N ARG A 113 -15.74 2.62 12.28
CA ARG A 113 -14.83 3.09 13.33
C ARG A 113 -14.52 4.58 13.16
N THR A 114 -14.14 5.22 14.26
CA THR A 114 -13.42 6.49 14.28
C THR A 114 -12.06 6.24 14.91
N LEU A 115 -11.00 6.54 14.18
CA LEU A 115 -9.63 6.21 14.58
C LEU A 115 -8.99 7.46 15.19
N ASN A 116 -9.12 7.62 16.51
CA ASN A 116 -8.54 8.73 17.25
C ASN A 116 -7.13 8.40 17.76
N ASP A 117 -6.29 9.42 17.87
CA ASP A 117 -4.94 9.37 18.44
C ASP A 117 -4.10 8.23 17.85
N ALA A 118 -4.24 8.01 16.54
CA ALA A 118 -3.66 6.89 15.83
C ALA A 118 -2.83 7.34 14.62
N PHE A 119 -1.71 6.65 14.39
CA PHE A 119 -1.03 6.68 13.10
C PHE A 119 -1.52 5.49 12.26
N VAL A 120 -2.21 5.78 11.18
CA VAL A 120 -2.89 4.76 10.36
C VAL A 120 -2.20 4.64 9.02
N ILE A 121 -1.81 3.43 8.62
CA ILE A 121 -1.21 3.14 7.32
C ILE A 121 -2.15 2.22 6.54
N LEU A 122 -2.57 2.68 5.35
CA LEU A 122 -3.23 1.84 4.34
C LEU A 122 -2.20 1.48 3.27
N ASP A 123 -1.79 0.23 3.25
CA ASP A 123 -0.85 -0.30 2.26
C ASP A 123 -1.57 -0.98 1.10
N GLU A 124 -0.93 -1.07 -0.08
CA GLU A 124 -1.48 -1.62 -1.33
C GLU A 124 -2.83 -0.99 -1.73
N ALA A 125 -2.93 0.32 -1.53
CA ALA A 125 -4.17 1.07 -1.70
C ALA A 125 -4.69 1.11 -3.16
N GLN A 126 -3.85 0.78 -4.16
CA GLN A 126 -4.31 0.61 -5.55
C GLN A 126 -5.37 -0.48 -5.68
N ASN A 127 -5.42 -1.41 -4.73
CA ASN A 127 -6.38 -2.51 -4.67
C ASN A 127 -7.65 -2.17 -3.88
N THR A 128 -7.92 -0.90 -3.65
CA THR A 128 -9.22 -0.42 -3.13
C THR A 128 -10.12 0.07 -4.27
N SER A 129 -11.42 -0.11 -4.11
CA SER A 129 -12.38 0.65 -4.92
C SER A 129 -12.48 2.11 -4.45
N PRO A 130 -13.04 3.03 -5.23
CA PRO A 130 -13.29 4.41 -4.79
C PRO A 130 -14.13 4.49 -3.51
N GLN A 131 -15.11 3.61 -3.35
CA GLN A 131 -15.95 3.53 -2.17
C GLN A 131 -15.18 3.07 -0.93
N GLN A 132 -14.29 2.08 -1.09
CA GLN A 132 -13.41 1.63 -0.01
C GLN A 132 -12.42 2.71 0.41
N MET A 133 -11.82 3.43 -0.55
CA MET A 133 -10.95 4.57 -0.27
C MET A 133 -11.68 5.65 0.51
N LYS A 134 -12.87 6.06 0.07
CA LYS A 134 -13.71 7.01 0.79
C LYS A 134 -14.06 6.51 2.19
N MET A 135 -14.49 5.26 2.30
CA MET A 135 -14.81 4.63 3.60
C MET A 135 -13.62 4.72 4.54
N PHE A 136 -12.42 4.41 4.09
CA PHE A 136 -11.21 4.44 4.90
C PHE A 136 -10.83 5.86 5.33
N LEU A 137 -10.72 6.80 4.39
CA LEU A 137 -10.31 8.18 4.68
C LEU A 137 -11.26 8.87 5.68
N THR A 138 -12.54 8.54 5.64
CA THR A 138 -13.54 9.05 6.58
C THR A 138 -13.49 8.39 7.96
N ARG A 139 -12.54 7.51 8.24
CA ARG A 139 -12.24 6.98 9.59
C ARG A 139 -11.32 7.88 10.38
N LEU A 140 -10.72 8.89 9.74
CA LEU A 140 -9.84 9.84 10.39
C LEU A 140 -10.53 10.46 11.62
N GLY A 141 -9.90 10.28 12.77
CA GLY A 141 -10.35 10.83 14.04
C GLY A 141 -9.41 11.93 14.54
N SER A 142 -9.75 12.54 15.66
CA SER A 142 -8.95 13.60 16.28
C SER A 142 -7.56 13.07 16.69
N GLY A 143 -6.54 13.90 16.50
CA GLY A 143 -5.16 13.56 16.87
C GLY A 143 -4.52 12.46 16.01
N SER A 144 -5.14 12.10 14.89
CA SER A 144 -4.66 11.02 14.03
C SER A 144 -3.99 11.52 12.76
N LYS A 145 -3.17 10.64 12.20
CA LYS A 145 -2.47 10.82 10.93
C LYS A 145 -2.71 9.60 10.05
N ILE A 146 -2.98 9.82 8.77
CA ILE A 146 -3.17 8.76 7.77
C ILE A 146 -2.07 8.83 6.73
N VAL A 147 -1.46 7.70 6.45
CA VAL A 147 -0.56 7.52 5.30
C VAL A 147 -1.12 6.41 4.40
N VAL A 148 -1.27 6.72 3.12
CA VAL A 148 -1.76 5.80 2.10
C VAL A 148 -0.63 5.48 1.14
N THR A 149 -0.28 4.20 0.99
CA THR A 149 0.78 3.75 0.09
C THR A 149 0.25 2.84 -1.01
N GLY A 150 0.84 2.92 -2.20
CA GLY A 150 0.46 2.05 -3.28
C GLY A 150 1.22 2.28 -4.59
N ASP A 151 0.97 1.37 -5.53
CA ASP A 151 1.52 1.38 -6.88
C ASP A 151 0.38 1.31 -7.90
N ILE A 152 0.10 2.41 -8.59
CA ILE A 152 -0.99 2.48 -9.57
C ILE A 152 -0.79 1.60 -10.81
N THR A 153 0.40 1.01 -10.99
CA THR A 153 0.70 0.08 -12.09
C THR A 153 0.35 -1.37 -11.75
N GLN A 154 0.26 -1.71 -10.45
CA GLN A 154 0.02 -3.06 -9.95
C GLN A 154 -1.39 -3.21 -9.38
N VAL A 155 -2.40 -3.06 -10.22
CA VAL A 155 -3.82 -3.15 -9.81
C VAL A 155 -4.33 -4.56 -10.04
N ASP A 156 -4.67 -5.27 -8.96
CA ASP A 156 -5.18 -6.65 -8.95
C ASP A 156 -6.70 -6.72 -8.75
N LEU A 157 -7.41 -5.62 -8.95
CA LEU A 157 -8.87 -5.58 -8.82
C LEU A 157 -9.56 -6.37 -9.93
N PRO A 158 -10.74 -6.97 -9.66
CA PRO A 158 -11.54 -7.63 -10.68
C PRO A 158 -11.84 -6.70 -11.86
N GLY A 159 -11.96 -7.29 -13.05
CA GLY A 159 -12.18 -6.54 -14.29
C GLY A 159 -13.34 -5.54 -14.19
N GLY A 160 -13.10 -4.31 -14.65
CA GLY A 160 -14.07 -3.21 -14.65
C GLY A 160 -14.13 -2.38 -13.36
N VAL A 161 -13.52 -2.82 -12.28
CA VAL A 161 -13.45 -2.01 -11.04
C VAL A 161 -12.31 -1.00 -11.14
N LYS A 162 -12.64 0.29 -10.96
CA LYS A 162 -11.63 1.36 -10.93
C LYS A 162 -10.86 1.33 -9.61
N SER A 163 -9.55 1.53 -9.67
CA SER A 163 -8.73 1.70 -8.48
C SER A 163 -9.05 3.01 -7.77
N GLY A 164 -9.35 2.93 -6.47
CA GLY A 164 -9.55 4.09 -5.60
C GLY A 164 -8.32 4.99 -5.56
N LEU A 165 -7.11 4.43 -5.55
CA LEU A 165 -5.88 5.19 -5.56
C LEU A 165 -5.68 5.99 -6.86
N ARG A 166 -6.11 5.45 -8.01
CA ARG A 166 -6.01 6.16 -9.30
C ARG A 166 -6.93 7.39 -9.39
N VAL A 167 -8.06 7.35 -8.73
CA VAL A 167 -9.06 8.44 -8.83
C VAL A 167 -8.98 9.43 -7.69
N VAL A 168 -8.42 9.04 -6.53
CA VAL A 168 -8.46 9.84 -5.30
C VAL A 168 -7.73 11.17 -5.46
N GLN A 169 -6.63 11.22 -6.22
CA GLN A 169 -5.88 12.46 -6.43
C GLN A 169 -6.76 13.52 -7.09
N GLY A 170 -7.47 13.17 -8.17
CA GLY A 170 -8.39 14.11 -8.82
C GLY A 170 -9.60 14.51 -7.99
N ILE A 171 -9.96 13.70 -6.97
CA ILE A 171 -11.08 13.98 -6.07
C ILE A 171 -10.66 14.93 -4.92
N LEU A 172 -9.43 14.74 -4.39
CA LEU A 172 -8.95 15.44 -3.18
C LEU A 172 -7.94 16.55 -3.50
N ASP A 173 -7.67 16.81 -4.77
CA ASP A 173 -6.76 17.87 -5.19
C ASP A 173 -7.26 19.23 -4.66
N GLY A 174 -6.33 20.02 -4.11
CA GLY A 174 -6.63 21.33 -3.54
C GLY A 174 -7.27 21.32 -2.16
N ILE A 175 -7.42 20.15 -1.51
CA ILE A 175 -7.83 20.11 -0.09
C ILE A 175 -6.60 20.34 0.78
N ASP A 176 -6.68 21.33 1.66
CA ASP A 176 -5.61 21.64 2.62
C ASP A 176 -5.33 20.43 3.53
N ASP A 177 -4.07 20.32 3.97
CA ASP A 177 -3.60 19.27 4.87
C ASP A 177 -3.62 17.84 4.29
N ILE A 178 -3.72 17.74 2.95
CA ILE A 178 -3.54 16.51 2.18
C ILE A 178 -2.36 16.67 1.23
N ALA A 179 -1.41 15.71 1.27
CA ALA A 179 -0.26 15.71 0.37
C ALA A 179 -0.23 14.48 -0.52
N PHE A 180 0.18 14.68 -1.78
CA PHE A 180 0.45 13.61 -2.75
C PHE A 180 1.94 13.60 -3.09
N CYS A 181 2.63 12.50 -2.78
CA CYS A 181 4.06 12.31 -3.03
C CYS A 181 4.26 11.18 -4.05
N ASN A 182 4.84 11.51 -5.19
CA ASN A 182 5.16 10.54 -6.21
C ASN A 182 6.63 10.13 -6.10
N LEU A 183 6.86 8.83 -5.90
CA LEU A 183 8.18 8.21 -5.98
C LEU A 183 8.32 7.52 -7.35
N THR A 184 9.53 7.46 -7.86
CA THR A 184 9.83 6.96 -9.20
C THR A 184 10.78 5.77 -9.16
N SER A 185 11.08 5.20 -10.31
CA SER A 185 12.12 4.15 -10.42
C SER A 185 13.50 4.58 -9.91
N HIS A 186 13.78 5.88 -9.87
CA HIS A 186 15.03 6.42 -9.29
C HIS A 186 15.11 6.29 -7.76
N ASP A 187 13.96 6.12 -7.11
CA ASP A 187 13.86 5.95 -5.66
C ASP A 187 13.93 4.49 -5.23
N VAL A 188 14.05 3.56 -6.17
CA VAL A 188 14.11 2.12 -5.86
C VAL A 188 15.41 1.79 -5.13
N VAL A 189 15.26 1.34 -3.88
CA VAL A 189 16.36 0.86 -3.04
C VAL A 189 16.27 -0.66 -2.97
N ARG A 190 16.99 -1.34 -3.85
CA ARG A 190 17.03 -2.80 -3.93
C ARG A 190 18.46 -3.31 -4.00
N HIS A 191 18.62 -4.59 -3.65
CA HIS A 191 19.89 -5.28 -3.93
C HIS A 191 20.17 -5.22 -5.44
N ARG A 192 21.41 -4.89 -5.83
CA ARG A 192 21.83 -4.73 -7.24
C ARG A 192 21.44 -5.91 -8.14
N LEU A 193 21.48 -7.13 -7.59
CA LEU A 193 21.10 -8.34 -8.32
C LEU A 193 19.59 -8.36 -8.66
N VAL A 194 18.73 -7.89 -7.77
CA VAL A 194 17.27 -7.85 -8.02
C VAL A 194 16.96 -6.97 -9.23
N GLY A 195 17.60 -5.80 -9.36
CA GLY A 195 17.46 -4.95 -10.54
C GLY A 195 17.88 -5.66 -11.84
N LYS A 196 18.94 -6.48 -11.80
CA LYS A 196 19.38 -7.27 -12.96
C LYS A 196 18.39 -8.37 -13.32
N ILE A 197 17.79 -9.01 -12.31
CA ILE A 197 16.76 -10.05 -12.51
C ILE A 197 15.54 -9.43 -13.18
N VAL A 198 14.98 -8.34 -12.63
CA VAL A 198 13.82 -7.65 -13.22
C VAL A 198 14.09 -7.28 -14.66
N ALA A 199 15.20 -6.60 -14.95
CA ALA A 199 15.56 -6.23 -16.31
C ALA A 199 15.75 -7.44 -17.27
N ALA A 200 16.07 -8.60 -16.76
CA ALA A 200 16.14 -9.82 -17.57
C ALA A 200 14.75 -10.36 -17.93
N TYR A 201 13.80 -10.33 -16.98
CA TYR A 201 12.41 -10.72 -17.22
C TYR A 201 11.71 -9.74 -18.16
N ASP A 202 11.87 -8.43 -17.97
CA ASP A 202 11.30 -7.41 -18.87
C ASP A 202 11.73 -7.63 -20.34
N ARG A 203 13.01 -7.99 -20.55
CA ARG A 203 13.51 -8.34 -21.90
C ARG A 203 12.86 -9.61 -22.45
N TYR A 204 12.67 -10.62 -21.60
CA TYR A 204 12.03 -11.87 -21.99
C TYR A 204 10.57 -11.64 -22.41
N ASP A 205 9.81 -10.89 -21.63
CA ASP A 205 8.40 -10.56 -21.91
C ASP A 205 8.26 -9.76 -23.19
N THR A 206 9.13 -8.77 -23.42
CA THR A 206 9.15 -7.98 -24.67
C THR A 206 9.41 -8.87 -25.89
N VAL A 207 10.32 -9.86 -25.78
CA VAL A 207 10.59 -10.81 -26.84
C VAL A 207 9.43 -11.77 -27.04
N ALA A 208 8.83 -12.29 -25.97
CA ALA A 208 7.67 -13.18 -26.01
C ALA A 208 6.45 -12.52 -26.69
N GLU A 209 6.18 -11.24 -26.39
CA GLU A 209 5.12 -10.47 -27.04
C GLU A 209 5.40 -10.26 -28.53
N SER A 210 6.66 -10.12 -28.93
CA SER A 210 7.05 -9.97 -30.36
C SER A 210 6.91 -11.27 -31.17
N TYR A 211 6.97 -12.43 -30.49
CA TYR A 211 6.81 -13.77 -31.12
C TYR A 211 5.43 -14.39 -30.89
N GLY A 212 4.51 -13.71 -30.20
CA GLY A 212 3.14 -14.20 -30.02
C GLY A 212 2.43 -14.44 -31.36
N PRO A 213 1.53 -15.44 -31.47
CA PRO A 213 0.92 -15.82 -32.73
C PRO A 213 0.16 -14.64 -33.36
N ARG A 214 0.62 -14.16 -34.50
CA ARG A 214 -0.12 -13.21 -35.34
C ARG A 214 -1.51 -13.80 -35.58
N ASN A 215 -2.54 -13.18 -35.01
CA ASN A 215 -3.94 -13.58 -35.20
C ASN A 215 -4.34 -13.37 -36.66
N PRO A 216 -4.57 -14.42 -37.50
CA PRO A 216 -4.82 -14.29 -38.93
C PRO A 216 -6.26 -13.87 -39.27
N ARG A 217 -7.02 -13.26 -38.35
CA ARG A 217 -8.41 -12.87 -38.53
C ARG A 217 -8.62 -11.35 -38.69
N LYS A 218 -7.94 -10.72 -39.65
CA LYS A 218 -8.37 -9.41 -40.18
C LYS A 218 -8.05 -9.28 -41.65
N ASN A 219 -8.57 -10.19 -42.50
CA ASN A 219 -8.69 -9.95 -43.93
C ASN A 219 -9.77 -10.85 -44.52
N ARG A 220 -11.04 -10.52 -44.26
CA ARG A 220 -12.19 -10.94 -45.07
C ARG A 220 -13.24 -9.83 -44.98
N LYS A 221 -13.02 -8.76 -45.71
CA LYS A 221 -14.06 -7.91 -46.26
C LYS A 221 -13.53 -7.44 -47.62
N THR A 222 -14.07 -7.98 -48.66
CA THR A 222 -14.47 -7.43 -49.95
C THR A 222 -14.54 -8.56 -50.97
N ARG A 223 -15.72 -9.06 -51.14
CA ARG A 223 -16.34 -9.25 -52.48
C ARG A 223 -17.81 -9.58 -52.26
#